data_32e550baa386fab5fdc43ad1c867d3c8
#
_entry.id   32e550baa386fab5fdc43ad1c867d3c8
#
_cell.length_a   1.000
_cell.length_b   1.000
_cell.length_c   1.000
_cell.angle_alpha   90.00
_cell.angle_beta   90.00
_cell.angle_gamma   90.00
#
_symmetry.space_group_name_H-M   'P 1'
#
loop_
_entity.id
_entity.type
_entity.pdbx_description
1 polymer ?
#
loop_
_entity_poly.entity_id
_entity_poly.type
_entity_poly.pdbx_seq_one_letter_code
_entity_poly.pdbx_strand_id
1 'polypeptide(L)'
;MINKLTLILSIVLMSVFQVAHTQEFDQFFDAGVMRIDLVFSGTAEETSYALSGIKREQFYSGSKTGLLDPFDYGDHKFVVKDKTSGEEIFSHTYCTLFREWQTTGEAQHVRRAYPHVLRFPWPKAPVVVEIHDRNSTGAFKKSWSGAFDPASIFSDPGNQYQFKTVDLEINGAPEEKVDILFLAEGYKAEEMDKFVDDARRSAGYIFSEEPFLSKRKSFNVRAVLSAGPDSGTDIPGEGVWKNTVMNSSFYTFGIERYMTTMDYKAVCDVAACAPYDQIYILVNTDKYGGGGIYNHYSISAADNLQSRAVVIHEFGHAFGGLADEYFNSSVAYNDFFPLEVEPWNPNLTTLVDFDSKWKPMISEETPVPTPATEAFGDVVGVYEGGGYVAKGVFRPMIDCRMHTNDAGFCPVCSAALKKMISRVSGL
;
A
#
# COMPACT_ATOMS: atom_id res chain seq x y z
N MET A 1 57.11 -51.67 10.52
CA MET A 1 55.86 -51.84 9.82
C MET A 1 54.81 -51.16 10.69
N ILE A 2 54.45 -49.91 10.39
CA ILE A 2 53.47 -49.08 11.16
C ILE A 2 52.32 -48.84 10.22
N ASN A 3 51.16 -49.44 10.53
CA ASN A 3 49.88 -49.19 9.81
C ASN A 3 49.36 -47.80 10.11
N LYS A 4 49.19 -47.00 9.06
CA LYS A 4 48.47 -45.72 9.12
C LYS A 4 46.97 -45.98 9.00
N LEU A 5 46.25 -45.81 10.10
CA LEU A 5 44.79 -45.81 10.13
C LEU A 5 44.30 -44.42 9.68
N THR A 6 43.70 -44.34 8.49
CA THR A 6 43.13 -43.13 7.95
C THR A 6 41.71 -42.97 8.51
N LEU A 7 41.52 -42.02 9.40
CA LEU A 7 40.20 -41.67 9.95
C LEU A 7 39.46 -40.77 8.92
N ILE A 8 38.45 -41.33 8.26
CA ILE A 8 37.54 -40.54 7.38
C ILE A 8 36.46 -39.95 8.26
N LEU A 9 36.54 -38.64 8.47
CA LEU A 9 35.53 -37.86 9.17
C LEU A 9 34.44 -37.47 8.15
N SER A 10 33.33 -38.24 8.15
CA SER A 10 32.15 -37.89 7.36
C SER A 10 31.40 -36.73 8.03
N ILE A 11 31.54 -35.53 7.49
CA ILE A 11 30.71 -34.38 7.87
C ILE A 11 29.34 -34.57 7.18
N VAL A 12 28.34 -35.01 7.95
CA VAL A 12 26.94 -34.99 7.51
C VAL A 12 26.46 -33.53 7.60
N LEU A 13 26.39 -32.90 6.43
CA LEU A 13 25.75 -31.57 6.29
C LEU A 13 24.24 -31.79 6.43
N MET A 14 23.69 -31.61 7.63
CA MET A 14 22.23 -31.46 7.82
C MET A 14 21.81 -30.13 7.20
N SER A 15 21.39 -30.17 5.94
CA SER A 15 20.58 -29.14 5.36
C SER A 15 19.24 -29.11 6.10
N VAL A 16 19.07 -28.14 6.99
CA VAL A 16 17.76 -27.81 7.56
C VAL A 16 16.93 -27.27 6.42
N PHE A 17 16.16 -28.13 5.75
CA PHE A 17 15.04 -27.66 4.94
C PHE A 17 14.05 -26.99 5.91
N GLN A 18 14.02 -25.67 5.95
CA GLN A 18 12.85 -24.96 6.46
C GLN A 18 11.71 -25.33 5.51
N VAL A 19 10.88 -26.27 5.94
CA VAL A 19 9.57 -26.49 5.34
C VAL A 19 8.82 -25.20 5.62
N ALA A 20 8.59 -24.40 4.60
CA ALA A 20 7.65 -23.29 4.70
C ALA A 20 6.30 -23.91 5.05
N HIS A 21 5.89 -23.82 6.32
CA HIS A 21 4.54 -24.14 6.73
C HIS A 21 3.63 -23.10 6.06
N THR A 22 2.99 -23.50 4.97
CA THR A 22 1.85 -22.74 4.44
C THR A 22 0.73 -22.90 5.47
N GLN A 23 0.38 -21.83 6.19
CA GLN A 23 -0.74 -21.85 7.11
C GLN A 23 -2.01 -22.14 6.32
N GLU A 24 -2.75 -23.17 6.74
CA GLU A 24 -4.03 -23.48 6.13
C GLU A 24 -5.07 -22.47 6.66
N PHE A 25 -5.64 -21.67 5.77
CA PHE A 25 -6.66 -20.68 6.11
C PHE A 25 -7.76 -21.26 6.99
N ASP A 26 -8.32 -22.41 6.59
CA ASP A 26 -9.45 -23.04 7.28
C ASP A 26 -9.12 -23.57 8.67
N GLN A 27 -7.84 -23.70 9.03
CA GLN A 27 -7.43 -24.05 10.39
C GLN A 27 -7.67 -22.91 11.38
N PHE A 28 -7.40 -21.67 10.97
CA PHE A 28 -7.37 -20.52 11.85
C PHE A 28 -8.52 -19.53 11.65
N PHE A 29 -9.12 -19.51 10.47
CA PHE A 29 -10.07 -18.48 10.08
C PHE A 29 -11.41 -19.03 9.57
N ASP A 30 -12.46 -18.22 9.82
CA ASP A 30 -13.80 -18.36 9.24
C ASP A 30 -14.05 -17.27 8.17
N ALA A 31 -15.20 -17.35 7.52
CA ALA A 31 -15.64 -16.33 6.58
C ALA A 31 -15.83 -14.98 7.28
N GLY A 32 -15.49 -13.91 6.57
CA GLY A 32 -15.56 -12.53 7.04
C GLY A 32 -14.23 -11.98 7.51
N VAL A 33 -14.24 -10.78 8.04
CA VAL A 33 -13.08 -10.00 8.44
C VAL A 33 -13.23 -9.52 9.88
N MET A 34 -12.19 -9.68 10.68
CA MET A 34 -12.03 -8.91 11.92
C MET A 34 -11.37 -7.59 11.56
N ARG A 35 -12.10 -6.52 11.85
CA ARG A 35 -11.63 -5.16 11.71
C ARG A 35 -11.39 -4.56 13.10
N ILE A 36 -10.20 -4.00 13.29
CA ILE A 36 -9.82 -3.30 14.52
C ILE A 36 -9.61 -1.83 14.16
N ASP A 37 -10.47 -0.97 14.71
CA ASP A 37 -10.36 0.47 14.57
C ASP A 37 -9.44 1.00 15.67
N LEU A 38 -8.39 1.73 15.27
CA LEU A 38 -7.38 2.32 16.11
C LEU A 38 -7.31 3.84 15.92
N VAL A 39 -6.70 4.52 16.87
CA VAL A 39 -6.24 5.90 16.71
C VAL A 39 -4.73 5.91 16.92
N PHE A 40 -3.99 6.34 15.92
CA PHE A 40 -2.57 6.64 15.99
C PHE A 40 -2.42 8.10 16.40
N SER A 41 -1.62 8.39 17.41
CA SER A 41 -1.38 9.77 17.82
C SER A 41 0.06 9.96 18.27
N GLY A 42 0.59 11.15 18.07
CA GLY A 42 1.97 11.42 18.44
C GLY A 42 2.52 12.73 17.91
N THR A 43 3.83 12.78 17.87
CA THR A 43 4.68 13.86 17.32
C THR A 43 5.66 13.26 16.33
N ALA A 44 6.66 14.01 15.88
CA ALA A 44 7.74 13.48 15.03
C ALA A 44 8.49 12.29 15.67
N GLU A 45 8.60 12.26 17.00
CA GLU A 45 9.42 11.28 17.73
C GLU A 45 8.60 10.23 18.50
N GLU A 46 7.33 10.51 18.77
CA GLU A 46 6.48 9.66 19.60
C GLU A 46 5.28 9.13 18.83
N THR A 47 4.96 7.87 19.03
CA THR A 47 3.72 7.26 18.55
C THR A 47 3.01 6.54 19.70
N SER A 48 1.70 6.73 19.80
CA SER A 48 0.82 6.00 20.70
C SER A 48 -0.39 5.46 19.93
N TYR A 49 -0.88 4.31 20.37
CA TYR A 49 -1.97 3.57 19.74
C TYR A 49 -3.11 3.38 20.74
N ALA A 50 -4.31 3.71 20.35
CA ALA A 50 -5.50 3.52 21.15
C ALA A 50 -6.56 2.72 20.39
N LEU A 51 -7.15 1.72 21.06
CA LEU A 51 -8.28 0.97 20.52
C LEU A 51 -9.52 1.86 20.47
N SER A 52 -10.16 1.98 19.31
CA SER A 52 -11.41 2.71 19.11
C SER A 52 -12.62 1.77 18.98
N GLY A 53 -12.45 0.61 18.33
CA GLY A 53 -13.54 -0.34 18.17
C GLY A 53 -13.12 -1.63 17.49
N ILE A 54 -14.03 -2.62 17.52
CA ILE A 54 -13.89 -3.90 16.81
C ILE A 54 -15.15 -4.12 15.99
N LYS A 55 -15.02 -4.49 14.73
CA LYS A 55 -16.14 -4.78 13.83
C LYS A 55 -15.97 -6.13 13.15
N ARG A 56 -17.08 -6.74 12.78
CA ARG A 56 -17.11 -7.86 11.85
C ARG A 56 -17.59 -7.37 10.49
N GLU A 57 -16.75 -7.48 9.48
CA GLU A 57 -17.13 -7.19 8.09
C GLU A 57 -17.43 -8.49 7.35
N GLN A 58 -18.29 -8.40 6.33
CA GLN A 58 -18.79 -9.57 5.63
C GLN A 58 -17.80 -10.17 4.65
N PHE A 59 -17.02 -9.32 3.95
CA PHE A 59 -16.25 -9.72 2.77
C PHE A 59 -14.77 -9.78 3.07
N TYR A 60 -14.19 -10.97 2.97
CA TYR A 60 -12.76 -11.18 2.87
C TYR A 60 -12.40 -11.42 1.39
N SER A 61 -11.46 -10.66 0.86
CA SER A 61 -11.00 -10.70 -0.54
C SER A 61 -9.56 -11.17 -0.67
N GLY A 62 -8.77 -11.11 0.38
CA GLY A 62 -7.36 -11.50 0.33
C GLY A 62 -7.14 -12.99 0.03
N SER A 63 -5.94 -13.32 -0.45
CA SER A 63 -5.54 -14.70 -0.72
C SER A 63 -5.64 -15.58 0.54
N LYS A 64 -6.15 -16.79 0.37
CA LYS A 64 -6.19 -17.81 1.43
C LYS A 64 -4.88 -18.60 1.55
N THR A 65 -3.98 -18.49 0.59
CA THR A 65 -2.72 -19.22 0.57
C THR A 65 -1.52 -18.37 0.96
N GLY A 66 -1.65 -17.06 0.85
CA GLY A 66 -0.61 -16.09 1.13
C GLY A 66 -0.87 -15.26 2.39
N LEU A 67 -1.10 -15.88 3.53
CA LEU A 67 -1.49 -15.21 4.76
C LEU A 67 -0.38 -14.37 5.41
N LEU A 68 0.88 -14.73 5.21
CA LEU A 68 2.03 -13.99 5.71
C LEU A 68 2.63 -13.11 4.61
N ASP A 69 2.90 -11.85 4.93
CA ASP A 69 3.50 -10.90 3.98
C ASP A 69 5.00 -11.19 3.83
N PRO A 70 5.48 -11.53 2.62
CA PRO A 70 6.87 -11.91 2.39
C PRO A 70 7.77 -10.74 2.02
N PHE A 71 7.22 -9.52 1.77
CA PHE A 71 7.99 -8.43 1.17
C PHE A 71 8.64 -7.51 2.18
N ASP A 72 8.10 -7.41 3.39
CA ASP A 72 8.52 -6.45 4.41
C ASP A 72 8.58 -5.00 3.90
N TYR A 73 7.65 -4.61 3.01
CA TYR A 73 7.51 -3.25 2.54
C TYR A 73 6.80 -2.36 3.57
N GLY A 74 6.74 -1.04 3.32
CA GLY A 74 6.00 -0.09 4.15
C GLY A 74 6.68 0.27 5.47
N ASP A 75 6.03 1.18 6.21
CA ASP A 75 6.53 1.73 7.47
C ASP A 75 6.00 0.99 8.68
N HIS A 76 4.92 0.25 8.50
CA HIS A 76 4.26 -0.54 9.53
C HIS A 76 4.05 -1.97 9.06
N LYS A 77 4.11 -2.90 10.01
CA LYS A 77 3.68 -4.30 9.84
C LYS A 77 2.78 -4.66 11.00
N PHE A 78 1.60 -5.21 10.73
CA PHE A 78 0.88 -5.89 11.79
C PHE A 78 0.93 -7.40 11.62
N VAL A 79 0.95 -8.07 12.75
CA VAL A 79 1.06 -9.53 12.86
C VAL A 79 -0.07 -10.02 13.73
N VAL A 80 -0.78 -11.05 13.28
CA VAL A 80 -1.80 -11.75 14.05
C VAL A 80 -1.25 -13.10 14.48
N LYS A 81 -1.30 -13.37 15.78
CA LYS A 81 -0.84 -14.61 16.38
C LYS A 81 -2.00 -15.35 17.04
N ASP A 82 -2.08 -16.65 16.85
CA ASP A 82 -2.94 -17.47 17.70
C ASP A 82 -2.52 -17.30 19.16
N LYS A 83 -3.48 -16.97 20.03
CA LYS A 83 -3.18 -16.63 21.44
C LYS A 83 -2.66 -17.83 22.22
N THR A 84 -3.04 -19.05 21.83
CA THR A 84 -2.71 -20.28 22.55
C THR A 84 -1.35 -20.82 22.17
N SER A 85 -1.08 -20.93 20.87
CA SER A 85 0.18 -21.47 20.34
C SER A 85 1.28 -20.40 20.24
N GLY A 86 0.91 -19.13 20.08
CA GLY A 86 1.83 -18.04 19.75
C GLY A 86 2.26 -18.03 18.28
N GLU A 87 1.69 -18.91 17.46
CA GLU A 87 2.00 -19.02 16.03
C GLU A 87 1.52 -17.77 15.28
N GLU A 88 2.36 -17.25 14.37
CA GLU A 88 1.99 -16.18 13.47
C GLU A 88 1.10 -16.75 12.35
N ILE A 89 -0.16 -16.32 12.31
CA ILE A 89 -1.18 -16.85 11.41
C ILE A 89 -1.58 -15.87 10.31
N PHE A 90 -1.25 -14.58 10.47
CA PHE A 90 -1.46 -13.55 9.45
C PHE A 90 -0.47 -12.41 9.64
N SER A 91 0.01 -11.82 8.56
CA SER A 91 0.73 -10.55 8.61
C SER A 91 0.49 -9.70 7.36
N HIS A 92 0.56 -8.38 7.54
CA HIS A 92 0.36 -7.41 6.47
C HIS A 92 1.18 -6.15 6.72
N THR A 93 1.79 -5.62 5.67
CA THR A 93 2.60 -4.41 5.72
C THR A 93 1.88 -3.25 5.03
N TYR A 94 2.07 -2.03 5.53
CA TYR A 94 1.35 -0.85 5.05
C TYR A 94 2.07 0.44 5.43
N CYS A 95 1.67 1.55 4.79
CA CYS A 95 2.00 2.91 5.21
C CYS A 95 0.77 3.63 5.73
N THR A 96 0.98 4.78 6.38
CA THR A 96 -0.09 5.63 6.89
C THR A 96 0.19 7.10 6.65
N LEU A 97 -0.86 7.88 6.47
CA LEU A 97 -0.73 9.34 6.42
C LEU A 97 -0.18 9.92 7.73
N PHE A 98 -0.41 9.25 8.87
CA PHE A 98 0.19 9.62 10.14
C PHE A 98 1.73 9.52 10.13
N ARG A 99 2.27 8.42 9.59
CA ARG A 99 3.74 8.24 9.51
C ARG A 99 4.37 9.27 8.57
N GLU A 100 3.70 9.57 7.48
CA GLU A 100 4.11 10.59 6.54
C GLU A 100 4.09 11.97 7.20
N TRP A 101 3.02 12.31 7.93
CA TRP A 101 2.94 13.55 8.69
C TRP A 101 4.07 13.69 9.74
N GLN A 102 4.51 12.60 10.36
CA GLN A 102 5.60 12.62 11.33
C GLN A 102 6.93 13.14 10.75
N THR A 103 7.10 13.11 9.41
CA THR A 103 8.30 13.65 8.73
C THR A 103 8.22 15.14 8.43
N THR A 104 7.08 15.79 8.71
CA THR A 104 6.87 17.22 8.46
C THR A 104 7.41 18.08 9.60
N GLY A 105 7.70 19.36 9.30
CA GLY A 105 8.09 20.34 10.33
C GLY A 105 6.98 20.59 11.38
N GLU A 106 5.70 20.46 11.03
CA GLU A 106 4.58 20.59 11.97
C GLU A 106 4.68 19.55 13.11
N ALA A 107 5.02 18.32 12.77
CA ALA A 107 5.08 17.21 13.72
C ALA A 107 6.12 17.41 14.84
N GLN A 108 7.10 18.29 14.66
CA GLN A 108 8.07 18.63 15.69
C GLN A 108 7.48 19.46 16.85
N HIS A 109 6.32 20.12 16.61
CA HIS A 109 5.74 21.08 17.56
C HIS A 109 4.29 20.76 17.93
N VAL A 110 3.61 19.92 17.15
CA VAL A 110 2.18 19.59 17.33
C VAL A 110 2.03 18.10 17.53
N ARG A 111 1.10 17.72 18.42
CA ARG A 111 0.61 16.34 18.56
C ARG A 111 -0.68 16.21 17.77
N ARG A 112 -0.74 15.27 16.83
CA ARG A 112 -1.97 14.96 16.07
C ARG A 112 -2.43 13.52 16.29
N ALA A 113 -3.68 13.26 15.92
CA ALA A 113 -4.31 11.96 15.97
C ALA A 113 -4.96 11.63 14.61
N TYR A 114 -4.77 10.40 14.14
CA TYR A 114 -5.30 9.89 12.89
C TYR A 114 -6.02 8.58 13.14
N PRO A 115 -7.25 8.39 12.65
CA PRO A 115 -7.90 7.10 12.67
C PRO A 115 -7.16 6.12 11.76
N HIS A 116 -7.07 4.87 12.19
CA HIS A 116 -6.47 3.78 11.42
C HIS A 116 -7.29 2.52 11.57
N VAL A 117 -7.18 1.61 10.60
CA VAL A 117 -7.94 0.36 10.55
C VAL A 117 -7.01 -0.79 10.20
N LEU A 118 -7.01 -1.85 11.03
CA LEU A 118 -6.40 -3.13 10.71
C LEU A 118 -7.51 -4.11 10.28
N ARG A 119 -7.26 -4.90 9.23
CA ARG A 119 -8.19 -5.89 8.68
C ARG A 119 -7.48 -7.21 8.43
N PHE A 120 -8.06 -8.30 8.92
CA PHE A 120 -7.59 -9.66 8.66
C PHE A 120 -8.77 -10.63 8.70
N PRO A 121 -8.62 -11.87 8.18
CA PRO A 121 -9.72 -12.85 8.20
C PRO A 121 -10.26 -13.05 9.61
N TRP A 122 -11.56 -13.36 9.75
CA TRP A 122 -12.19 -13.58 11.04
C TRP A 122 -11.59 -14.79 11.76
N PRO A 123 -10.92 -14.65 12.91
CA PRO A 123 -10.26 -15.76 13.57
C PRO A 123 -11.27 -16.67 14.28
N LYS A 124 -11.01 -17.98 14.31
CA LYS A 124 -11.82 -18.98 15.03
C LYS A 124 -11.61 -18.98 16.53
N ALA A 125 -10.45 -18.53 16.97
CA ALA A 125 -10.01 -18.51 18.37
C ALA A 125 -9.45 -17.13 18.76
N PRO A 126 -9.27 -16.84 20.05
CA PRO A 126 -8.65 -15.60 20.50
C PRO A 126 -7.24 -15.41 19.90
N VAL A 127 -6.95 -14.17 19.48
CA VAL A 127 -5.68 -13.78 18.85
C VAL A 127 -4.98 -12.67 19.62
N VAL A 128 -3.69 -12.55 19.39
CA VAL A 128 -2.88 -11.37 19.74
C VAL A 128 -2.50 -10.66 18.45
N VAL A 129 -2.82 -9.38 18.34
CA VAL A 129 -2.42 -8.52 17.23
C VAL A 129 -1.29 -7.63 17.71
N GLU A 130 -0.19 -7.62 16.96
CA GLU A 130 0.98 -6.78 17.21
C GLU A 130 1.14 -5.78 16.06
N ILE A 131 1.52 -4.52 16.37
CA ILE A 131 1.99 -3.54 15.38
C ILE A 131 3.49 -3.39 15.58
N HIS A 132 4.20 -3.43 14.47
CA HIS A 132 5.63 -3.22 14.39
C HIS A 132 5.89 -2.00 13.50
N ASP A 133 6.64 -1.03 13.98
CA ASP A 133 7.02 0.16 13.23
C ASP A 133 8.45 0.02 12.71
N ARG A 134 8.68 0.51 11.51
CA ARG A 134 10.02 0.58 10.93
C ARG A 134 10.81 1.69 11.64
N ASN A 135 11.93 1.30 12.21
CA ASN A 135 12.83 2.23 12.92
C ASN A 135 13.82 2.91 11.96
N SER A 136 14.67 3.78 12.51
CA SER A 136 15.69 4.52 11.75
C SER A 136 16.78 3.65 11.11
N THR A 137 16.89 2.37 11.46
CA THR A 137 17.79 1.41 10.83
C THR A 137 17.15 0.55 9.75
N GLY A 138 15.89 0.82 9.42
CA GLY A 138 15.12 0.05 8.45
C GLY A 138 14.48 -1.23 8.99
N ALA A 139 14.65 -1.58 10.27
CA ALA A 139 14.12 -2.81 10.87
C ALA A 139 12.76 -2.58 11.55
N PHE A 140 11.86 -3.56 11.47
CA PHE A 140 10.61 -3.55 12.20
C PHE A 140 10.83 -3.83 13.69
N LYS A 141 10.23 -2.99 14.56
CA LYS A 141 10.26 -3.13 16.01
C LYS A 141 8.82 -3.07 16.53
N LYS A 142 8.44 -4.03 17.39
CA LYS A 142 7.13 -4.04 18.01
C LYS A 142 6.89 -2.78 18.85
N SER A 143 5.79 -2.09 18.54
CA SER A 143 5.37 -0.84 19.17
C SER A 143 4.08 -0.96 19.96
N TRP A 144 3.21 -1.91 19.59
CA TRP A 144 1.93 -2.11 20.25
C TRP A 144 1.49 -3.57 20.18
N SER A 145 0.62 -4.00 21.11
CA SER A 145 -0.10 -5.26 21.03
C SER A 145 -1.43 -5.21 21.78
N GLY A 146 -2.41 -5.94 21.27
CA GLY A 146 -3.72 -6.15 21.88
C GLY A 146 -4.19 -7.59 21.73
N ALA A 147 -4.95 -8.09 22.70
CA ALA A 147 -5.58 -9.41 22.62
C ALA A 147 -7.06 -9.25 22.29
N PHE A 148 -7.55 -10.05 21.34
CA PHE A 148 -8.91 -9.97 20.81
C PHE A 148 -9.55 -11.36 20.81
N ASP A 149 -10.82 -11.39 21.28
CA ASP A 149 -11.63 -12.61 21.31
C ASP A 149 -12.76 -12.45 20.27
N PRO A 150 -12.85 -13.32 19.24
CA PRO A 150 -13.92 -13.26 18.25
C PRO A 150 -15.32 -13.48 18.85
N ALA A 151 -15.42 -14.11 20.02
CA ALA A 151 -16.69 -14.29 20.74
C ALA A 151 -17.07 -13.08 21.61
N SER A 152 -16.28 -11.99 21.59
CA SER A 152 -16.57 -10.79 22.38
C SER A 152 -17.90 -10.15 21.99
N ILE A 153 -18.71 -9.85 22.99
CA ILE A 153 -19.99 -9.12 22.81
C ILE A 153 -19.79 -7.65 22.40
N PHE A 154 -18.58 -7.14 22.49
CA PHE A 154 -18.24 -5.77 22.08
C PHE A 154 -17.83 -5.65 20.61
N SER A 155 -17.86 -6.76 19.87
CA SER A 155 -17.69 -6.72 18.41
C SER A 155 -18.97 -6.22 17.77
N ASP A 156 -18.89 -5.12 17.03
CA ASP A 156 -20.00 -4.60 16.22
C ASP A 156 -20.28 -5.56 15.05
N PRO A 157 -21.48 -6.17 14.94
CA PRO A 157 -21.78 -7.16 13.90
C PRO A 157 -22.10 -6.57 12.53
N GLY A 158 -22.16 -5.25 12.39
CA GLY A 158 -22.69 -4.60 11.20
C GLY A 158 -21.84 -3.48 10.60
N ASN A 159 -22.03 -3.26 9.30
CA ASN A 159 -21.55 -2.08 8.61
C ASN A 159 -22.54 -0.92 8.79
N GLN A 160 -22.07 0.28 9.12
CA GLN A 160 -22.91 1.47 9.27
C GLN A 160 -23.46 1.97 7.93
N TYR A 161 -22.72 1.76 6.84
CA TYR A 161 -23.10 2.22 5.52
C TYR A 161 -23.57 1.05 4.65
N GLN A 162 -24.70 1.24 4.00
CA GLN A 162 -25.26 0.29 3.03
C GLN A 162 -25.41 0.98 1.68
N PHE A 163 -24.27 1.37 1.11
CA PHE A 163 -24.25 1.93 -0.23
C PHE A 163 -24.45 0.83 -1.28
N LYS A 164 -25.09 1.18 -2.38
CA LYS A 164 -25.18 0.30 -3.54
C LYS A 164 -23.79 0.08 -4.14
N THR A 165 -23.56 -1.10 -4.66
CA THR A 165 -22.33 -1.48 -5.36
C THR A 165 -22.63 -1.84 -6.81
N VAL A 166 -21.65 -1.63 -7.68
CA VAL A 166 -21.71 -2.00 -9.10
C VAL A 166 -20.49 -2.82 -9.45
N ASP A 167 -20.69 -3.98 -10.05
CA ASP A 167 -19.63 -4.76 -10.67
C ASP A 167 -19.25 -4.12 -12.00
N LEU A 168 -18.00 -3.66 -12.13
CA LEU A 168 -17.49 -3.06 -13.36
C LEU A 168 -16.82 -4.12 -14.24
N GLU A 169 -16.01 -5.00 -13.64
CA GLU A 169 -15.39 -6.15 -14.29
C GLU A 169 -15.12 -7.26 -13.26
N ILE A 170 -15.63 -8.46 -13.48
CA ILE A 170 -15.45 -9.62 -12.59
C ILE A 170 -14.82 -10.76 -13.39
N ASN A 171 -13.66 -11.23 -12.93
CA ASN A 171 -12.86 -12.27 -13.57
C ASN A 171 -12.71 -13.55 -12.71
N GLY A 172 -13.21 -13.56 -11.47
CA GLY A 172 -13.16 -14.74 -10.60
C GLY A 172 -13.58 -14.44 -9.17
N ALA A 173 -13.37 -15.41 -8.27
CA ALA A 173 -13.66 -15.26 -6.86
C ALA A 173 -12.72 -14.23 -6.20
N PRO A 174 -13.18 -13.45 -5.22
CA PRO A 174 -12.35 -12.42 -4.58
C PRO A 174 -11.02 -12.95 -4.03
N GLU A 175 -11.00 -14.13 -3.43
CA GLU A 175 -9.81 -14.74 -2.86
C GLU A 175 -8.77 -15.23 -3.89
N GLU A 176 -9.10 -15.17 -5.20
CA GLU A 176 -8.25 -15.60 -6.31
C GLU A 176 -7.86 -14.44 -7.23
N LYS A 177 -8.32 -13.23 -6.93
CA LYS A 177 -8.12 -12.03 -7.74
C LYS A 177 -7.63 -10.87 -6.87
N VAL A 178 -7.11 -9.86 -7.53
CA VAL A 178 -6.90 -8.55 -6.90
C VAL A 178 -8.20 -7.75 -7.06
N ASP A 179 -8.86 -7.44 -5.96
CA ASP A 179 -10.11 -6.69 -5.95
C ASP A 179 -9.83 -5.19 -5.83
N ILE A 180 -9.99 -4.44 -6.93
CA ILE A 180 -9.94 -2.97 -6.93
C ILE A 180 -11.34 -2.43 -6.67
N LEU A 181 -11.46 -1.59 -5.65
CA LEU A 181 -12.72 -0.97 -5.26
C LEU A 181 -12.66 0.55 -5.43
N PHE A 182 -13.43 1.08 -6.38
CA PHE A 182 -13.61 2.52 -6.54
C PHE A 182 -14.66 3.05 -5.59
N LEU A 183 -14.35 4.13 -4.85
CA LEU A 183 -15.27 4.83 -3.95
C LEU A 183 -15.60 6.20 -4.51
N ALA A 184 -16.90 6.57 -4.51
CA ALA A 184 -17.35 7.89 -4.92
C ALA A 184 -17.07 8.92 -3.83
N GLU A 185 -16.32 9.98 -4.13
CA GLU A 185 -16.07 11.08 -3.21
C GLU A 185 -16.41 12.42 -3.86
N GLY A 186 -17.27 13.22 -3.18
CA GLY A 186 -17.77 14.46 -3.72
C GLY A 186 -18.70 14.30 -4.93
N TYR A 187 -19.44 13.23 -4.98
CA TYR A 187 -20.56 13.02 -5.93
C TYR A 187 -21.88 13.02 -5.17
N LYS A 188 -22.86 13.76 -5.66
CA LYS A 188 -24.23 13.73 -5.17
C LYS A 188 -25.00 12.52 -5.72
N ALA A 189 -26.18 12.27 -5.19
CA ALA A 189 -27.02 11.15 -5.61
C ALA A 189 -27.37 11.20 -7.12
N GLU A 190 -27.61 12.36 -7.66
CA GLU A 190 -27.86 12.59 -9.10
C GLU A 190 -26.62 12.47 -9.98
N GLU A 191 -25.43 12.41 -9.42
CA GLU A 191 -24.15 12.28 -10.13
C GLU A 191 -23.59 10.85 -10.13
N MET A 192 -24.35 9.87 -9.60
CA MET A 192 -23.86 8.48 -9.49
C MET A 192 -23.65 7.81 -10.84
N ASP A 193 -24.43 8.13 -11.86
CA ASP A 193 -24.17 7.60 -13.22
C ASP A 193 -22.84 8.14 -13.77
N LYS A 194 -22.55 9.44 -13.56
CA LYS A 194 -21.24 10.03 -13.87
C LYS A 194 -20.11 9.31 -13.14
N PHE A 195 -20.27 9.05 -11.84
CA PHE A 195 -19.26 8.33 -11.06
C PHE A 195 -18.97 6.95 -11.63
N VAL A 196 -20.00 6.19 -12.01
CA VAL A 196 -19.81 4.85 -12.61
C VAL A 196 -19.02 4.93 -13.93
N ASP A 197 -19.29 5.94 -14.76
CA ASP A 197 -18.54 6.17 -16.00
C ASP A 197 -17.10 6.61 -15.72
N ASP A 198 -16.88 7.47 -14.74
CA ASP A 198 -15.56 7.89 -14.28
C ASP A 198 -14.74 6.72 -13.72
N ALA A 199 -15.36 5.84 -12.94
CA ALA A 199 -14.73 4.63 -12.40
C ALA A 199 -14.35 3.65 -13.51
N ARG A 200 -15.23 3.41 -14.50
CA ARG A 200 -14.91 2.60 -15.68
C ARG A 200 -13.75 3.17 -16.49
N ARG A 201 -13.75 4.49 -16.69
CA ARG A 201 -12.68 5.21 -17.39
C ARG A 201 -11.36 5.06 -16.65
N SER A 202 -11.35 5.25 -15.33
CA SER A 202 -10.15 5.15 -14.49
C SER A 202 -9.60 3.71 -14.43
N ALA A 203 -10.46 2.70 -14.31
CA ALA A 203 -10.07 1.30 -14.45
C ALA A 203 -9.44 1.03 -15.84
N GLY A 204 -10.05 1.60 -16.91
CA GLY A 204 -9.51 1.54 -18.27
C GLY A 204 -8.11 2.15 -18.38
N TYR A 205 -7.80 3.20 -17.63
CA TYR A 205 -6.46 3.79 -17.58
C TYR A 205 -5.45 2.83 -16.95
N ILE A 206 -5.75 2.24 -15.79
CA ILE A 206 -4.88 1.23 -15.14
C ILE A 206 -4.59 0.08 -16.10
N PHE A 207 -5.62 -0.48 -16.73
CA PHE A 207 -5.47 -1.62 -17.66
C PHE A 207 -5.00 -1.24 -19.08
N SER A 208 -4.62 0.00 -19.32
CA SER A 208 -3.99 0.43 -20.58
C SER A 208 -2.46 0.34 -20.54
N GLU A 209 -1.86 0.05 -19.38
CA GLU A 209 -0.40 -0.04 -19.23
C GLU A 209 0.06 -1.40 -18.68
N GLU A 210 1.26 -1.84 -19.09
CA GLU A 210 1.91 -3.00 -18.50
C GLU A 210 2.41 -2.69 -17.07
N PRO A 211 2.34 -3.66 -16.14
CA PRO A 211 1.94 -5.06 -16.33
C PRO A 211 0.44 -5.32 -16.20
N PHE A 212 -0.36 -4.31 -15.90
CA PHE A 212 -1.79 -4.45 -15.65
C PHE A 212 -2.56 -4.90 -16.90
N LEU A 213 -2.15 -4.44 -18.09
CA LEU A 213 -2.74 -4.83 -19.37
C LEU A 213 -2.68 -6.35 -19.58
N SER A 214 -1.50 -6.93 -19.53
CA SER A 214 -1.30 -8.38 -19.72
C SER A 214 -1.87 -9.22 -18.56
N LYS A 215 -2.02 -8.63 -17.36
CA LYS A 215 -2.53 -9.27 -16.15
C LYS A 215 -3.98 -8.91 -15.82
N ARG A 216 -4.72 -8.25 -16.73
CA ARG A 216 -6.09 -7.76 -16.49
C ARG A 216 -7.02 -8.83 -15.92
N LYS A 217 -6.89 -10.09 -16.39
CA LYS A 217 -7.69 -11.22 -15.90
C LYS A 217 -7.39 -11.66 -14.45
N SER A 218 -6.35 -11.13 -13.84
CA SER A 218 -6.05 -11.32 -12.42
C SER A 218 -6.78 -10.33 -11.50
N PHE A 219 -7.63 -9.45 -12.06
CA PHE A 219 -8.33 -8.41 -11.31
C PHE A 219 -9.83 -8.55 -11.39
N ASN A 220 -10.50 -8.19 -10.28
CA ASN A 220 -11.89 -7.76 -10.26
C ASN A 220 -11.93 -6.25 -10.02
N VAL A 221 -12.96 -5.59 -10.52
CA VAL A 221 -13.20 -4.15 -10.33
C VAL A 221 -14.64 -3.92 -9.94
N ARG A 222 -14.84 -3.20 -8.83
CA ARG A 222 -16.17 -2.80 -8.34
C ARG A 222 -16.17 -1.32 -7.99
N ALA A 223 -17.37 -0.77 -7.83
CA ALA A 223 -17.60 0.60 -7.42
C ALA A 223 -18.65 0.67 -6.31
N VAL A 224 -18.42 1.53 -5.31
CA VAL A 224 -19.38 1.84 -4.24
C VAL A 224 -19.96 3.23 -4.50
N LEU A 225 -21.29 3.30 -4.61
CA LEU A 225 -22.02 4.52 -4.92
C LEU A 225 -22.25 5.34 -3.63
N SER A 226 -21.17 5.85 -3.04
CA SER A 226 -21.17 6.61 -1.80
C SER A 226 -21.55 8.08 -2.03
N ALA A 227 -22.83 8.32 -2.35
CA ALA A 227 -23.34 9.67 -2.56
C ALA A 227 -23.23 10.54 -1.31
N GLY A 228 -22.64 11.72 -1.47
CA GLY A 228 -22.51 12.74 -0.43
C GLY A 228 -23.48 13.93 -0.62
N PRO A 229 -23.54 14.84 0.37
CA PRO A 229 -24.36 16.05 0.29
C PRO A 229 -23.86 17.07 -0.75
N ASP A 230 -22.54 17.20 -0.88
CA ASP A 230 -21.92 18.20 -1.75
C ASP A 230 -21.16 17.56 -2.92
N SER A 231 -21.10 18.28 -4.04
CA SER A 231 -20.24 17.96 -5.18
C SER A 231 -18.88 18.65 -5.03
N GLY A 232 -17.80 17.93 -5.34
CA GLY A 232 -16.42 18.41 -5.21
C GLY A 232 -15.73 17.98 -3.91
N THR A 233 -14.69 18.71 -3.52
CA THR A 233 -13.84 18.42 -2.36
C THR A 233 -13.34 19.71 -1.73
N ASP A 234 -12.72 19.61 -0.55
CA ASP A 234 -12.10 20.77 0.10
C ASP A 234 -10.88 21.26 -0.68
N ILE A 235 -10.80 22.58 -0.86
CA ILE A 235 -9.65 23.31 -1.43
C ILE A 235 -9.31 24.48 -0.49
N PRO A 236 -8.61 24.20 0.63
CA PRO A 236 -8.39 25.21 1.68
C PRO A 236 -7.72 26.49 1.18
N GLY A 237 -6.76 26.38 0.26
CA GLY A 237 -6.07 27.53 -0.32
C GLY A 237 -6.98 28.46 -1.16
N GLU A 238 -8.15 27.96 -1.56
CA GLU A 238 -9.17 28.72 -2.30
C GLU A 238 -10.39 29.07 -1.43
N GLY A 239 -10.38 28.69 -0.15
CA GLY A 239 -11.49 28.92 0.77
C GLY A 239 -12.73 28.06 0.45
N VAL A 240 -12.56 26.95 -0.28
CA VAL A 240 -13.63 26.01 -0.65
C VAL A 240 -13.71 24.88 0.38
N TRP A 241 -14.91 24.69 0.95
CA TRP A 241 -15.19 23.64 1.93
C TRP A 241 -16.45 22.89 1.52
N LYS A 242 -16.39 21.57 1.55
CA LYS A 242 -17.43 20.65 1.08
C LYS A 242 -17.74 19.58 2.14
N ASN A 243 -19.01 19.28 2.31
CA ASN A 243 -19.45 18.19 3.15
C ASN A 243 -19.52 16.91 2.30
N THR A 244 -18.50 16.09 2.35
CA THR A 244 -18.39 14.86 1.57
C THR A 244 -18.32 13.63 2.47
N VAL A 245 -18.44 12.43 1.91
CA VAL A 245 -18.54 11.17 2.71
C VAL A 245 -17.23 10.83 3.40
N MET A 246 -16.11 11.07 2.74
CA MET A 246 -14.79 10.70 3.22
C MET A 246 -13.88 11.89 3.51
N ASN A 247 -14.41 13.12 3.49
CA ASN A 247 -13.71 14.35 3.86
C ASN A 247 -12.36 14.54 3.15
N SER A 248 -12.34 14.31 1.83
CA SER A 248 -11.13 14.54 1.02
C SER A 248 -10.78 16.03 0.94
N SER A 249 -9.48 16.32 0.89
CA SER A 249 -8.97 17.68 0.82
C SER A 249 -7.68 17.77 0.02
N PHE A 250 -7.55 18.82 -0.77
CA PHE A 250 -6.26 19.30 -1.27
C PHE A 250 -5.45 19.94 -0.14
N TYR A 251 -4.24 20.36 -0.44
CA TYR A 251 -3.31 21.04 0.48
C TYR A 251 -2.88 20.16 1.68
N THR A 252 -2.89 18.85 1.54
CA THR A 252 -2.30 17.96 2.55
C THR A 252 -0.86 18.38 2.83
N PHE A 253 -0.54 18.62 4.13
CA PHE A 253 0.75 19.12 4.61
C PHE A 253 1.22 20.43 3.93
N GLY A 254 0.28 21.24 3.42
CA GLY A 254 0.57 22.52 2.74
C GLY A 254 0.96 22.38 1.26
N ILE A 255 0.94 21.18 0.68
CA ILE A 255 1.25 20.93 -0.73
C ILE A 255 -0.06 20.98 -1.55
N GLU A 256 -0.18 21.99 -2.40
CA GLU A 256 -1.42 22.28 -3.13
C GLU A 256 -2.01 21.07 -3.86
N ARG A 257 -1.21 20.36 -4.65
CA ARG A 257 -1.66 19.21 -5.45
C ARG A 257 -1.83 17.91 -4.66
N TYR A 258 -1.33 17.85 -3.41
CA TYR A 258 -1.45 16.67 -2.60
C TYR A 258 -2.85 16.55 -2.02
N MET A 259 -3.61 15.62 -2.56
CA MET A 259 -4.99 15.36 -2.17
C MET A 259 -5.03 14.07 -1.36
N THR A 260 -5.62 14.12 -0.17
CA THR A 260 -5.79 12.95 0.71
C THR A 260 -7.09 13.06 1.50
N THR A 261 -7.37 12.05 2.30
CA THR A 261 -8.29 12.13 3.42
C THR A 261 -7.63 11.67 4.70
N MET A 262 -7.87 12.40 5.80
CA MET A 262 -7.44 11.97 7.14
C MET A 262 -8.44 11.03 7.79
N ASP A 263 -9.63 10.84 7.23
CA ASP A 263 -10.69 10.00 7.78
C ASP A 263 -10.67 8.57 7.20
N TYR A 264 -9.55 7.88 7.39
CA TYR A 264 -9.40 6.50 6.91
C TYR A 264 -10.46 5.55 7.46
N LYS A 265 -11.01 5.85 8.64
CA LYS A 265 -12.12 5.08 9.18
C LYS A 265 -13.36 5.18 8.31
N ALA A 266 -13.72 6.39 7.85
CA ALA A 266 -14.84 6.59 6.93
C ALA A 266 -14.58 5.89 5.58
N VAL A 267 -13.35 5.96 5.06
CA VAL A 267 -12.96 5.21 3.85
C VAL A 267 -13.22 3.71 4.01
N CYS A 268 -12.77 3.10 5.10
CA CYS A 268 -13.00 1.68 5.37
C CYS A 268 -14.47 1.35 5.64
N ASP A 269 -15.23 2.25 6.27
CA ASP A 269 -16.68 2.08 6.48
C ASP A 269 -17.43 2.02 5.13
N VAL A 270 -17.06 2.86 4.16
CA VAL A 270 -17.59 2.83 2.79
C VAL A 270 -17.14 1.58 2.05
N ALA A 271 -15.86 1.25 2.12
CA ALA A 271 -15.27 0.12 1.41
C ALA A 271 -15.83 -1.24 1.87
N ALA A 272 -16.26 -1.36 3.13
CA ALA A 272 -16.84 -2.59 3.68
C ALA A 272 -18.15 -3.04 2.98
N CYS A 273 -18.70 -2.24 2.05
CA CYS A 273 -19.87 -2.61 1.25
C CYS A 273 -19.57 -3.66 0.16
N ALA A 274 -18.31 -3.93 -0.17
CA ALA A 274 -17.89 -4.90 -1.20
C ALA A 274 -16.55 -5.55 -0.84
N PRO A 275 -16.16 -6.67 -1.50
CA PRO A 275 -14.82 -7.22 -1.40
C PRO A 275 -13.79 -6.21 -1.93
N TYR A 276 -12.63 -6.09 -1.26
CA TYR A 276 -11.51 -5.26 -1.72
C TYR A 276 -10.17 -5.67 -1.15
N ASP A 277 -9.13 -5.54 -1.98
CA ASP A 277 -7.72 -5.53 -1.61
C ASP A 277 -7.15 -4.12 -1.72
N GLN A 278 -7.59 -3.38 -2.75
CA GLN A 278 -7.12 -2.05 -3.06
C GLN A 278 -8.27 -1.06 -3.16
N ILE A 279 -8.17 0.03 -2.42
CA ILE A 279 -9.14 1.13 -2.44
C ILE A 279 -8.65 2.21 -3.41
N TYR A 280 -9.54 2.65 -4.29
CA TYR A 280 -9.33 3.82 -5.13
C TYR A 280 -10.43 4.86 -4.88
N ILE A 281 -10.12 5.97 -4.25
CA ILE A 281 -11.04 7.08 -4.01
C ILE A 281 -11.02 7.99 -5.26
N LEU A 282 -12.14 8.08 -5.95
CA LEU A 282 -12.28 8.92 -7.13
C LEU A 282 -13.06 10.18 -6.78
N VAL A 283 -12.41 11.33 -6.92
CA VAL A 283 -12.93 12.63 -6.46
C VAL A 283 -13.52 13.41 -7.62
N ASN A 284 -14.75 13.90 -7.47
CA ASN A 284 -15.47 14.69 -8.46
C ASN A 284 -14.92 16.12 -8.58
N THR A 285 -13.77 16.26 -9.21
CA THR A 285 -13.09 17.54 -9.42
C THR A 285 -12.22 17.50 -10.67
N ASP A 286 -12.01 18.65 -11.30
CA ASP A 286 -11.09 18.88 -12.40
C ASP A 286 -9.74 19.48 -11.97
N LYS A 287 -9.59 19.83 -10.68
CA LYS A 287 -8.32 20.34 -10.14
C LYS A 287 -7.28 19.22 -10.13
N TYR A 288 -6.08 19.52 -10.63
CA TYR A 288 -4.96 18.57 -10.65
C TYR A 288 -4.54 18.17 -9.24
N GLY A 289 -4.48 16.85 -8.97
CA GLY A 289 -3.94 16.30 -7.73
C GLY A 289 -4.30 14.84 -7.52
N GLY A 290 -3.60 14.24 -6.58
CA GLY A 290 -3.75 12.86 -6.17
C GLY A 290 -2.88 12.53 -4.97
N GLY A 291 -2.89 11.26 -4.58
CA GLY A 291 -2.07 10.67 -3.54
C GLY A 291 -2.23 9.15 -3.53
N GLY A 292 -1.15 8.44 -3.23
CA GLY A 292 -1.13 6.99 -3.13
C GLY A 292 -0.33 6.55 -1.92
N ILE A 293 -0.95 5.81 -1.00
CA ILE A 293 -0.32 5.34 0.23
C ILE A 293 -0.35 3.81 0.24
N TYR A 294 0.81 3.19 0.38
CA TYR A 294 0.99 1.74 0.23
C TYR A 294 0.06 0.94 1.16
N ASN A 295 -0.74 0.02 0.56
CA ASN A 295 -1.74 -0.82 1.23
C ASN A 295 -2.69 -0.02 2.14
N HIS A 296 -3.01 1.22 1.72
CA HIS A 296 -3.93 2.10 2.42
C HIS A 296 -5.03 2.57 1.47
N TYR A 297 -4.74 3.50 0.56
CA TYR A 297 -5.61 3.89 -0.56
C TYR A 297 -4.85 4.65 -1.65
N SER A 298 -5.43 4.68 -2.85
CA SER A 298 -5.16 5.67 -3.88
C SER A 298 -6.30 6.69 -3.92
N ILE A 299 -6.00 7.94 -4.29
CA ILE A 299 -6.99 9.01 -4.48
C ILE A 299 -6.56 9.89 -5.65
N SER A 300 -7.50 10.30 -6.50
CA SER A 300 -7.22 11.24 -7.59
C SER A 300 -8.45 11.98 -8.07
N ALA A 301 -8.21 13.13 -8.77
CA ALA A 301 -9.23 13.88 -9.48
C ALA A 301 -9.76 13.07 -10.68
N ALA A 302 -11.09 13.05 -10.87
CA ALA A 302 -11.72 12.30 -11.95
C ALA A 302 -11.60 12.99 -13.31
N ASP A 303 -11.67 14.33 -13.35
CA ASP A 303 -11.92 15.11 -14.58
C ASP A 303 -10.73 15.96 -15.05
N ASN A 304 -9.56 15.86 -14.40
CA ASN A 304 -8.38 16.58 -14.84
C ASN A 304 -7.81 16.00 -16.14
N LEU A 305 -7.20 16.82 -16.97
CA LEU A 305 -6.57 16.38 -18.23
C LEU A 305 -5.43 15.36 -18.00
N GLN A 306 -4.79 15.40 -16.85
CA GLN A 306 -3.74 14.46 -16.43
C GLN A 306 -4.26 13.25 -15.65
N SER A 307 -5.58 13.12 -15.43
CA SER A 307 -6.15 12.03 -14.60
C SER A 307 -5.67 10.65 -15.05
N ARG A 308 -5.47 10.41 -16.37
CA ARG A 308 -4.93 9.13 -16.85
C ARG A 308 -3.57 8.82 -16.21
N ALA A 309 -2.65 9.76 -16.25
CA ALA A 309 -1.30 9.55 -15.73
C ALA A 309 -1.32 9.44 -14.20
N VAL A 310 -2.06 10.33 -13.52
CA VAL A 310 -2.18 10.37 -12.05
C VAL A 310 -2.82 9.08 -11.53
N VAL A 311 -3.92 8.60 -12.14
CA VAL A 311 -4.58 7.35 -11.71
C VAL A 311 -3.60 6.18 -11.69
N ILE A 312 -2.77 6.05 -12.71
CA ILE A 312 -1.82 4.94 -12.83
C ILE A 312 -0.65 5.12 -11.85
N HIS A 313 -0.15 6.33 -11.69
CA HIS A 313 0.95 6.69 -10.80
C HIS A 313 0.59 6.41 -9.33
N GLU A 314 -0.55 6.94 -8.86
CA GLU A 314 -1.00 6.76 -7.48
C GLU A 314 -1.33 5.29 -7.16
N PHE A 315 -1.82 4.54 -8.15
CA PHE A 315 -1.99 3.10 -8.01
C PHE A 315 -0.64 2.36 -7.92
N GLY A 316 0.40 2.86 -8.58
CA GLY A 316 1.78 2.37 -8.44
C GLY A 316 2.30 2.49 -7.01
N HIS A 317 2.04 3.60 -6.34
CA HIS A 317 2.36 3.77 -4.91
C HIS A 317 1.55 2.82 -4.03
N ALA A 318 0.21 2.90 -4.11
CA ALA A 318 -0.65 2.22 -3.17
C ALA A 318 -0.63 0.69 -3.30
N PHE A 319 -0.58 0.17 -4.53
CA PHE A 319 -0.53 -1.26 -4.79
C PHE A 319 0.88 -1.83 -4.80
N GLY A 320 1.83 -1.12 -5.44
CA GLY A 320 3.18 -1.62 -5.70
C GLY A 320 4.21 -1.30 -4.62
N GLY A 321 3.91 -0.38 -3.71
CA GLY A 321 4.92 0.18 -2.78
C GLY A 321 6.03 0.94 -3.51
N LEU A 322 5.77 1.40 -4.76
CA LEU A 322 6.73 2.15 -5.54
C LEU A 322 6.91 3.55 -4.93
N ALA A 323 8.15 4.03 -4.89
CA ALA A 323 8.44 5.41 -4.52
C ALA A 323 8.45 6.32 -5.75
N ASP A 324 8.31 7.63 -5.52
CA ASP A 324 8.60 8.64 -6.53
C ASP A 324 10.06 8.59 -6.97
N GLU A 325 10.31 8.62 -8.27
CA GLU A 325 11.65 8.63 -8.85
C GLU A 325 12.13 10.04 -9.19
N TYR A 326 11.30 11.07 -9.01
CA TYR A 326 11.71 12.47 -9.20
C TYR A 326 12.41 13.03 -7.95
N PHE A 327 13.23 14.08 -8.16
CA PHE A 327 14.06 14.70 -7.11
C PHE A 327 14.02 16.23 -7.11
N ASN A 328 13.18 16.84 -7.95
CA ASN A 328 13.10 18.29 -8.18
C ASN A 328 11.71 18.90 -7.91
N SER A 329 10.85 18.18 -7.19
CA SER A 329 9.50 18.65 -6.86
C SER A 329 9.39 19.16 -5.44
N SER A 330 8.44 20.09 -5.20
CA SER A 330 8.10 20.54 -3.86
C SER A 330 7.45 19.42 -3.05
N VAL A 331 8.01 19.12 -1.89
CA VAL A 331 7.51 18.14 -0.93
C VAL A 331 7.53 18.71 0.49
N ALA A 332 6.68 18.17 1.36
CA ALA A 332 6.57 18.61 2.75
C ALA A 332 7.57 17.91 3.69
N TYR A 333 8.34 16.96 3.17
CA TYR A 333 9.16 16.03 3.97
C TYR A 333 10.58 16.54 4.16
N ASN A 334 11.13 16.23 5.35
CA ASN A 334 12.54 16.37 5.66
C ASN A 334 13.15 14.98 5.82
N ASP A 335 14.30 14.71 5.17
CA ASP A 335 15.06 13.46 5.31
C ASP A 335 14.24 12.17 5.17
N PHE A 336 13.31 12.16 4.18
CA PHE A 336 12.40 11.04 3.94
C PHE A 336 13.15 9.73 3.60
N PHE A 337 14.29 9.83 2.92
CA PHE A 337 15.17 8.71 2.60
C PHE A 337 16.58 8.94 3.20
N PRO A 338 16.84 8.42 4.43
CA PRO A 338 18.18 8.46 5.01
C PRO A 338 19.19 7.71 4.15
N LEU A 339 20.32 8.31 3.85
CA LEU A 339 21.33 7.75 2.92
C LEU A 339 22.06 6.52 3.46
N GLU A 340 22.01 6.30 4.77
CA GLU A 340 22.66 5.19 5.47
C GLU A 340 21.76 3.94 5.57
N VAL A 341 20.52 4.03 5.07
CA VAL A 341 19.53 2.96 5.13
C VAL A 341 19.04 2.64 3.73
N GLU A 342 18.94 1.36 3.40
CA GLU A 342 18.33 0.95 2.15
C GLU A 342 16.81 1.22 2.18
N PRO A 343 16.23 1.96 1.21
CA PRO A 343 14.80 2.16 1.13
C PRO A 343 14.06 0.83 1.03
N TRP A 344 12.92 0.68 1.70
CA TRP A 344 12.08 -0.51 1.53
C TRP A 344 11.41 -0.57 0.15
N ASN A 345 11.25 0.57 -0.51
CA ASN A 345 10.64 0.66 -1.84
C ASN A 345 11.45 -0.13 -2.88
N PRO A 346 10.81 -0.94 -3.73
CA PRO A 346 11.53 -1.81 -4.67
C PRO A 346 12.25 -1.07 -5.80
N ASN A 347 11.89 0.18 -6.09
CA ASN A 347 12.41 0.99 -7.20
C ASN A 347 13.38 2.10 -6.78
N LEU A 348 13.80 2.15 -5.51
CA LEU A 348 14.87 3.04 -5.05
C LEU A 348 15.96 2.27 -4.34
N THR A 349 17.20 2.80 -4.37
CA THR A 349 18.33 2.29 -3.62
C THR A 349 19.26 3.42 -3.17
N THR A 350 19.86 3.26 -2.00
CA THR A 350 20.99 4.06 -1.52
C THR A 350 22.33 3.34 -1.74
N LEU A 351 22.31 2.18 -2.39
CA LEU A 351 23.45 1.26 -2.56
C LEU A 351 23.97 0.62 -1.24
N VAL A 352 23.27 0.81 -0.13
CA VAL A 352 23.60 0.20 1.17
C VAL A 352 23.41 -1.31 1.12
N ASP A 353 22.31 -1.77 0.51
CA ASP A 353 22.02 -3.18 0.26
C ASP A 353 21.44 -3.39 -1.15
N PHE A 354 22.23 -3.02 -2.16
CA PHE A 354 21.77 -3.12 -3.55
C PHE A 354 21.56 -4.57 -4.02
N ASP A 355 22.14 -5.55 -3.36
CA ASP A 355 21.92 -6.97 -3.68
C ASP A 355 20.48 -7.39 -3.45
N SER A 356 19.74 -6.75 -2.54
CA SER A 356 18.31 -6.96 -2.30
C SER A 356 17.38 -6.30 -3.33
N LYS A 357 17.91 -5.50 -4.24
CA LYS A 357 17.18 -4.69 -5.22
C LYS A 357 17.19 -5.32 -6.63
N TRP A 358 17.23 -4.48 -7.64
CA TRP A 358 17.20 -4.93 -9.03
C TRP A 358 18.58 -5.25 -9.63
N LYS A 359 19.61 -5.43 -8.82
CA LYS A 359 20.97 -5.78 -9.27
C LYS A 359 21.00 -6.94 -10.29
N PRO A 360 20.19 -8.03 -10.14
CA PRO A 360 20.16 -9.10 -11.12
C PRO A 360 19.60 -8.71 -12.50
N MET A 361 18.98 -7.54 -12.63
CA MET A 361 18.44 -7.04 -13.90
C MET A 361 19.43 -6.14 -14.66
N ILE A 362 20.60 -5.86 -14.07
CA ILE A 362 21.63 -5.01 -14.67
C ILE A 362 22.60 -5.88 -15.47
N SER A 363 22.93 -5.45 -16.72
CA SER A 363 23.96 -6.07 -17.53
C SER A 363 25.35 -5.86 -16.89
N GLU A 364 26.25 -6.85 -17.01
CA GLU A 364 27.63 -6.75 -16.53
C GLU A 364 28.41 -5.57 -17.15
N GLU A 365 27.98 -5.11 -18.33
CA GLU A 365 28.59 -3.96 -19.03
C GLU A 365 28.07 -2.60 -18.53
N THR A 366 26.99 -2.57 -17.73
CA THR A 366 26.39 -1.34 -17.22
C THR A 366 27.09 -0.87 -15.95
N PRO A 367 27.72 0.32 -15.95
CA PRO A 367 28.39 0.82 -14.76
C PRO A 367 27.40 1.14 -13.62
N VAL A 368 27.85 0.94 -12.40
CA VAL A 368 27.09 1.28 -11.16
C VAL A 368 27.94 2.25 -10.34
N PRO A 369 27.49 3.50 -10.12
CA PRO A 369 26.32 4.18 -10.69
C PRO A 369 26.39 4.35 -12.21
N THR A 370 25.20 4.42 -12.85
CA THR A 370 25.06 4.53 -14.30
C THR A 370 25.00 5.99 -14.73
N PRO A 371 25.83 6.46 -15.67
CA PRO A 371 25.76 7.82 -16.19
C PRO A 371 24.45 8.07 -16.94
N ALA A 372 23.78 9.19 -16.66
CA ALA A 372 22.56 9.61 -17.37
C ALA A 372 22.93 10.22 -18.73
N THR A 373 23.36 9.39 -19.69
CA THR A 373 23.75 9.77 -21.05
C THR A 373 22.90 9.05 -22.08
N GLU A 374 22.89 9.53 -23.32
CA GLU A 374 22.13 8.91 -24.42
C GLU A 374 22.50 7.43 -24.61
N ALA A 375 23.74 7.04 -24.37
CA ALA A 375 24.20 5.64 -24.48
C ALA A 375 23.50 4.68 -23.50
N PHE A 376 22.94 5.19 -22.42
CA PHE A 376 22.23 4.41 -21.38
C PHE A 376 20.75 4.79 -21.27
N GLY A 377 20.18 5.52 -22.25
CA GLY A 377 18.81 6.06 -22.20
C GLY A 377 17.73 5.02 -21.88
N ASP A 378 17.84 3.83 -22.51
CA ASP A 378 16.86 2.74 -22.41
C ASP A 378 17.38 1.53 -21.59
N VAL A 379 18.43 1.71 -20.80
CA VAL A 379 19.10 0.64 -20.06
C VAL A 379 18.64 0.63 -18.60
N VAL A 380 18.30 -0.54 -18.07
CA VAL A 380 18.15 -0.71 -16.62
C VAL A 380 19.53 -0.51 -15.98
N GLY A 381 19.62 0.49 -15.11
CA GLY A 381 20.87 0.90 -14.48
C GLY A 381 20.66 1.36 -13.04
N VAL A 382 21.51 2.29 -12.58
CA VAL A 382 21.47 2.91 -11.26
C VAL A 382 21.74 4.40 -11.43
N TYR A 383 20.66 5.17 -11.69
CA TYR A 383 20.75 6.59 -12.03
C TYR A 383 20.56 7.46 -10.78
N GLU A 384 21.49 8.33 -10.52
CA GLU A 384 21.44 9.20 -9.34
C GLU A 384 20.26 10.17 -9.40
N GLY A 385 19.61 10.36 -8.27
CA GLY A 385 18.40 11.18 -8.07
C GLY A 385 17.14 10.33 -8.05
N GLY A 386 16.32 10.51 -7.02
CA GLY A 386 15.05 9.84 -6.76
C GLY A 386 14.59 10.07 -5.33
N GLY A 387 13.33 9.78 -5.01
CA GLY A 387 12.81 9.93 -3.64
C GLY A 387 12.95 11.35 -3.09
N TYR A 388 12.77 12.36 -3.94
CA TYR A 388 12.90 13.79 -3.63
C TYR A 388 14.36 14.24 -3.32
N VAL A 389 15.35 13.36 -3.48
CA VAL A 389 16.76 13.62 -3.16
C VAL A 389 17.60 13.58 -4.44
N ALA A 390 18.37 14.63 -4.67
CA ALA A 390 19.16 14.74 -5.90
C ALA A 390 20.44 13.89 -5.90
N LYS A 391 20.95 13.51 -4.73
CA LYS A 391 22.21 12.74 -4.58
C LYS A 391 22.11 11.68 -3.50
N GLY A 392 22.78 10.54 -3.75
CA GLY A 392 22.87 9.44 -2.80
C GLY A 392 21.68 8.49 -2.80
N VAL A 393 20.58 8.83 -3.51
CA VAL A 393 19.46 7.95 -3.82
C VAL A 393 19.42 7.72 -5.31
N PHE A 394 19.17 6.51 -5.73
CA PHE A 394 19.23 6.09 -7.14
C PHE A 394 17.95 5.40 -7.56
N ARG A 395 17.60 5.57 -8.85
CA ARG A 395 16.45 4.97 -9.53
C ARG A 395 16.88 4.06 -10.69
N PRO A 396 16.01 3.15 -11.17
CA PRO A 396 16.41 2.12 -12.13
C PRO A 396 16.52 2.57 -13.59
N MET A 397 15.82 3.65 -13.97
CA MET A 397 15.76 4.16 -15.34
C MET A 397 15.87 5.69 -15.36
N ILE A 398 16.23 6.26 -16.51
CA ILE A 398 16.21 7.72 -16.70
C ILE A 398 14.78 8.24 -16.57
N ASP A 399 13.82 7.54 -17.18
CA ASP A 399 12.40 7.89 -17.10
C ASP A 399 11.52 6.66 -16.81
N CYS A 400 10.42 6.88 -16.11
CA CYS A 400 9.47 5.88 -15.63
C CYS A 400 8.15 6.56 -15.28
N ARG A 401 7.03 5.81 -15.20
CA ARG A 401 5.75 6.30 -14.66
C ARG A 401 5.90 6.94 -13.26
N MET A 402 6.83 6.48 -12.46
CA MET A 402 7.10 7.03 -11.13
C MET A 402 8.02 8.27 -11.17
N HIS A 403 8.48 8.69 -12.35
CA HIS A 403 9.30 9.88 -12.58
C HIS A 403 8.56 10.97 -13.33
N THR A 404 7.88 10.62 -14.44
CA THR A 404 7.11 11.58 -15.26
C THR A 404 5.72 11.03 -15.62
N ASN A 405 4.84 11.92 -16.08
CA ASN A 405 3.51 11.55 -16.54
C ASN A 405 3.50 10.91 -17.94
N ASP A 406 4.60 10.98 -18.68
CA ASP A 406 4.65 10.57 -20.10
C ASP A 406 5.15 9.14 -20.31
N ALA A 407 6.00 8.64 -19.41
CA ALA A 407 6.54 7.28 -19.48
C ALA A 407 5.57 6.22 -18.94
N GLY A 408 5.73 4.96 -19.37
CA GLY A 408 5.16 3.79 -18.71
C GLY A 408 6.00 3.29 -17.54
N PHE A 409 5.56 2.22 -16.85
CA PHE A 409 6.38 1.60 -15.80
C PHE A 409 7.65 0.97 -16.38
N CYS A 410 8.79 1.29 -15.81
CA CYS A 410 10.06 0.69 -16.16
C CYS A 410 10.10 -0.83 -15.85
N PRO A 411 11.07 -1.59 -16.37
CA PRO A 411 11.16 -3.04 -16.11
C PRO A 411 11.22 -3.41 -14.62
N VAL A 412 11.88 -2.59 -13.78
CA VAL A 412 11.98 -2.83 -12.32
C VAL A 412 10.64 -2.62 -11.64
N CYS A 413 9.98 -1.49 -11.90
CA CYS A 413 8.63 -1.20 -11.38
C CYS A 413 7.62 -2.25 -11.85
N SER A 414 7.66 -2.65 -13.14
CA SER A 414 6.80 -3.70 -13.68
C SER A 414 7.04 -5.06 -13.01
N ALA A 415 8.29 -5.41 -12.68
CA ALA A 415 8.62 -6.65 -11.97
C ALA A 415 8.08 -6.63 -10.54
N ALA A 416 8.18 -5.50 -9.82
CA ALA A 416 7.61 -5.33 -8.50
C ALA A 416 6.08 -5.48 -8.53
N LEU A 417 5.40 -4.80 -9.45
CA LEU A 417 3.95 -4.88 -9.64
C LEU A 417 3.49 -6.32 -9.97
N LYS A 418 4.22 -7.06 -10.81
CA LYS A 418 3.92 -8.47 -11.11
C LYS A 418 4.02 -9.36 -9.87
N LYS A 419 5.01 -9.14 -9.00
CA LYS A 419 5.13 -9.85 -7.72
C LYS A 419 3.93 -9.58 -6.82
N MET A 420 3.48 -8.32 -6.73
CA MET A 420 2.29 -7.97 -5.95
C MET A 420 1.01 -8.60 -6.51
N ILE A 421 0.81 -8.57 -7.84
CA ILE A 421 -0.33 -9.25 -8.49
C ILE A 421 -0.33 -10.73 -8.14
N SER A 422 0.80 -11.44 -8.31
CA SER A 422 0.88 -12.87 -7.99
C SER A 422 0.62 -13.16 -6.52
N ARG A 423 1.11 -12.29 -5.61
CA ARG A 423 0.93 -12.46 -4.16
C ARG A 423 -0.55 -12.32 -3.76
N VAL A 424 -1.23 -11.29 -4.24
CA VAL A 424 -2.61 -10.99 -3.85
C VAL A 424 -3.58 -11.96 -4.51
N SER A 425 -3.36 -12.32 -5.80
CA SER A 425 -4.21 -13.27 -6.51
C SER A 425 -3.92 -14.75 -6.20
N GLY A 426 -2.95 -15.05 -5.35
CA GLY A 426 -2.61 -16.43 -4.97
C GLY A 426 -2.00 -17.28 -6.10
N LEU A 427 -1.48 -16.63 -7.18
CA LEU A 427 -0.90 -17.29 -8.38
C LEU A 427 0.60 -17.50 -8.27
#